data_2a5f1ad88397953f3e4df1c76b731b9b
#
_entry.id   2a5f1ad88397953f3e4df1c76b731b9b
#
_cell.length_a   1.000
_cell.length_b   1.000
_cell.length_c   1.000
_cell.angle_alpha   90.00
_cell.angle_beta   90.00
_cell.angle_gamma   90.00
#
_symmetry.space_group_name_H-M   'P 1'
#
loop_
_entity.id
_entity.type
_entity.pdbx_description
1 polymer ?
#
loop_
_entity_poly.entity_id
_entity_poly.type
_entity_poly.pdbx_seq_one_letter_code
_entity_poly.pdbx_strand_id
1 'polypeptide(L)' 'MDRDKSRRLSCTKLTEKQVAAAAARHELLYSGRVGGARAVFAFCDLSGLDLSGRNLADADFTGAYLEETNLAGAR' A
#
# COMPACT_ATOMS: atom_id res chain seq x y z
N MET A 1 5.30 -5.05 -27.34
CA MET A 1 4.50 -4.40 -26.27
C MET A 1 5.14 -4.66 -24.93
N ASP A 2 5.29 -3.63 -24.16
CA ASP A 2 5.91 -3.69 -22.84
C ASP A 2 4.95 -4.34 -21.83
N ARG A 3 5.36 -5.49 -21.30
CA ARG A 3 4.58 -6.28 -20.36
C ARG A 3 4.33 -5.52 -19.05
N ASP A 4 5.33 -4.79 -18.56
CA ASP A 4 5.24 -4.03 -17.33
C ASP A 4 4.27 -2.87 -17.46
N LYS A 5 4.28 -2.19 -18.57
CA LYS A 5 3.37 -1.09 -18.86
C LYS A 5 1.93 -1.59 -18.90
N SER A 6 1.69 -2.74 -19.50
CA SER A 6 0.37 -3.35 -19.60
C SER A 6 -0.16 -3.71 -18.19
N ARG A 7 0.69 -4.31 -17.37
CA ARG A 7 0.37 -4.66 -15.98
C ARG A 7 0.06 -3.42 -15.15
N ARG A 8 0.85 -2.35 -15.30
CA ARG A 8 0.64 -1.09 -14.56
C ARG A 8 -0.71 -0.47 -14.90
N LEU A 9 -1.12 -0.52 -16.17
CA LEU A 9 -2.41 0.02 -16.59
C LEU A 9 -3.59 -0.74 -16.00
N SER A 10 -3.41 -2.01 -15.61
CA SER A 10 -4.46 -2.80 -15.00
C SER A 10 -4.55 -2.61 -13.48
N CYS A 11 -3.57 -1.93 -12.86
CA CYS A 11 -3.57 -1.66 -11.43
C CYS A 11 -4.27 -0.34 -11.13
N THR A 12 -5.03 -0.31 -10.04
CA THR A 12 -5.65 0.92 -9.56
C THR A 12 -4.60 1.84 -8.95
N LYS A 13 -4.45 3.04 -9.51
CA LYS A 13 -3.52 4.04 -8.97
C LYS A 13 -4.10 4.64 -7.69
N LEU A 14 -3.35 4.58 -6.60
CA LEU A 14 -3.74 5.18 -5.33
C LEU A 14 -3.08 6.53 -5.12
N THR A 15 -3.74 7.37 -4.34
CA THR A 15 -3.19 8.65 -3.90
C THR A 15 -2.53 8.50 -2.54
N GLU A 16 -1.68 9.46 -2.19
CA GLU A 16 -1.03 9.54 -0.88
C GLU A 16 -2.09 9.49 0.25
N LYS A 17 -3.18 10.23 0.07
CA LYS A 17 -4.26 10.31 1.05
C LYS A 17 -4.95 8.96 1.26
N GLN A 18 -5.23 8.24 0.17
CA GLN A 18 -5.84 6.91 0.23
C GLN A 18 -4.94 5.91 0.95
N VAL A 19 -3.66 5.94 0.65
CA VAL A 19 -2.68 5.05 1.25
C VAL A 19 -2.52 5.37 2.74
N ALA A 20 -2.42 6.64 3.09
CA ALA A 20 -2.31 7.06 4.49
C ALA A 20 -3.53 6.61 5.31
N ALA A 21 -4.73 6.74 4.77
CA ALA A 21 -5.95 6.30 5.45
C ALA A 21 -5.97 4.79 5.66
N ALA A 22 -5.58 4.02 4.64
CA ALA A 22 -5.53 2.56 4.75
C ALA A 22 -4.46 2.11 5.75
N ALA A 23 -3.29 2.74 5.73
CA ALA A 23 -2.21 2.43 6.67
C ALA A 23 -2.63 2.75 8.11
N ALA A 24 -3.32 3.85 8.33
CA ALA A 24 -3.80 4.23 9.66
C ALA A 24 -4.79 3.20 10.21
N ARG A 25 -5.71 2.70 9.39
CA ARG A 25 -6.64 1.64 9.80
C ARG A 25 -5.91 0.34 10.10
N HIS A 26 -4.88 0.01 9.32
CA HIS A 26 -4.06 -1.17 9.54
C HIS A 26 -3.33 -1.09 10.88
N GLU A 27 -2.79 0.08 11.20
CA GLU A 27 -2.11 0.33 12.48
C GLU A 27 -3.07 0.23 13.67
N LEU A 28 -4.31 0.66 13.50
CA LEU A 28 -5.35 0.48 14.51
C LEU A 28 -5.63 -1.00 14.77
N LEU A 29 -5.69 -1.82 13.73
CA LEU A 29 -5.88 -3.25 13.86
C LEU A 29 -4.79 -3.88 14.73
N TYR A 30 -3.54 -3.50 14.48
CA TYR A 30 -2.41 -4.02 15.25
C TYR A 30 -2.42 -3.60 16.71
N SER A 31 -2.94 -2.41 16.99
CA SER A 31 -3.06 -1.92 18.39
C SER A 31 -4.32 -2.41 19.09
N GLY A 32 -5.17 -3.19 18.40
CA GLY A 32 -6.43 -3.71 18.96
C GLY A 32 -7.52 -2.67 19.13
N ARG A 33 -7.39 -1.52 18.45
CA ARG A 33 -8.37 -0.45 18.55
C ARG A 33 -9.55 -0.66 17.62
N VAL A 34 -10.69 -0.08 17.99
CA VAL A 34 -11.90 -0.09 17.18
C VAL A 34 -11.66 0.64 15.85
N GLY A 35 -12.22 0.11 14.78
CA GLY A 35 -12.10 0.71 13.45
C GLY A 35 -10.88 0.23 12.65
N GLY A 36 -10.10 -0.69 13.23
CA GLY A 36 -8.95 -1.26 12.52
C GLY A 36 -9.37 -2.19 11.40
N ALA A 37 -8.62 -2.18 10.32
CA ALA A 37 -8.84 -3.09 9.18
C ALA A 37 -7.50 -3.35 8.50
N ARG A 38 -7.29 -4.60 8.10
CA ARG A 38 -6.10 -5.01 7.35
C ARG A 38 -6.01 -4.23 6.04
N ALA A 39 -4.85 -3.62 5.78
CA ALA A 39 -4.63 -2.92 4.53
C ALA A 39 -4.51 -3.93 3.38
N VAL A 40 -5.28 -3.71 2.32
CA VAL A 40 -5.24 -4.52 1.12
C VAL A 40 -4.90 -3.63 -0.06
N PHE A 41 -3.66 -3.74 -0.54
CA PHE A 41 -3.16 -3.00 -1.69
C PHE A 41 -3.00 -3.90 -2.91
N ALA A 42 -3.73 -5.03 -2.91
CA ALA A 42 -3.65 -6.00 -3.99
C ALA A 42 -4.00 -5.34 -5.32
N PHE A 43 -3.13 -5.53 -6.30
CA PHE A 43 -3.29 -4.99 -7.65
C PHE A 43 -3.44 -3.47 -7.70
N CYS A 44 -2.86 -2.78 -6.73
CA CYS A 44 -2.82 -1.32 -6.70
C CYS A 44 -1.45 -0.81 -7.14
N ASP A 45 -1.44 0.39 -7.71
CA ASP A 45 -0.21 1.09 -8.06
C ASP A 45 0.09 2.12 -6.98
N LEU A 46 1.14 1.86 -6.21
CA LEU A 46 1.62 2.73 -5.12
C LEU A 46 2.93 3.42 -5.50
N SER A 47 3.29 3.41 -6.78
CA SER A 47 4.56 3.96 -7.24
C SER A 47 4.71 5.43 -6.84
N GLY A 48 5.89 5.77 -6.34
CA GLY A 48 6.24 7.13 -5.94
C GLY A 48 5.63 7.59 -4.62
N LEU A 49 4.88 6.75 -3.92
CA LEU A 49 4.23 7.13 -2.66
C LEU A 49 5.14 6.90 -1.45
N ASP A 50 4.84 7.60 -0.36
CA ASP A 50 5.61 7.54 0.87
C ASP A 50 4.87 6.68 1.92
N LEU A 51 5.46 5.52 2.22
CA LEU A 51 5.00 4.60 3.25
C LEU A 51 6.06 4.44 4.35
N SER A 52 6.99 5.39 4.43
CA SER A 52 8.08 5.30 5.39
C SER A 52 7.57 5.28 6.83
N GLY A 53 8.19 4.45 7.66
CA GLY A 53 7.88 4.34 9.07
C GLY A 53 6.53 3.70 9.42
N ARG A 54 5.75 3.29 8.45
CA ARG A 54 4.43 2.69 8.70
C ARG A 54 4.54 1.23 9.14
N ASN A 55 3.65 0.81 10.01
CA ASN A 55 3.50 -0.60 10.34
C ASN A 55 2.54 -1.23 9.32
N LEU A 56 3.12 -1.97 8.39
CA LEU A 56 2.38 -2.64 7.31
C LEU A 56 2.52 -4.15 7.40
N ALA A 57 2.87 -4.66 8.57
CA ALA A 57 3.02 -6.10 8.78
C ALA A 57 1.73 -6.82 8.40
N ASP A 58 1.84 -7.86 7.59
CA ASP A 58 0.72 -8.67 7.07
C ASP A 58 -0.23 -7.92 6.14
N ALA A 59 0.09 -6.71 5.69
CA ALA A 59 -0.68 -6.05 4.64
C ALA A 59 -0.56 -6.84 3.33
N ASP A 60 -1.62 -6.80 2.53
CA ASP A 60 -1.65 -7.53 1.27
C ASP A 60 -1.17 -6.64 0.11
N PHE A 61 0.00 -6.98 -0.44
CA PHE A 61 0.59 -6.30 -1.59
C PHE A 61 0.59 -7.19 -2.84
N THR A 62 -0.27 -8.21 -2.90
CA THR A 62 -0.31 -9.13 -4.04
C THR A 62 -0.46 -8.36 -5.35
N GLY A 63 0.49 -8.54 -6.28
CA GLY A 63 0.45 -7.89 -7.59
C GLY A 63 0.54 -6.37 -7.56
N ALA A 64 0.89 -5.77 -6.42
CA ALA A 64 1.03 -4.32 -6.30
C ALA A 64 2.25 -3.81 -7.07
N TYR A 65 2.14 -2.59 -7.57
CA TYR A 65 3.25 -1.87 -8.21
C TYR A 65 3.87 -0.93 -7.19
N LEU A 66 5.17 -1.11 -6.93
CA LEU A 66 5.88 -0.37 -5.88
C LEU A 66 7.11 0.36 -6.40
N GLU A 67 7.10 0.77 -7.66
CA GLU A 67 8.24 1.43 -8.28
C GLU A 67 8.49 2.78 -7.59
N GLU A 68 9.70 2.95 -7.06
CA GLU A 68 10.11 4.17 -6.34
C GLU A 68 9.24 4.49 -5.12
N THR A 69 8.50 3.52 -4.60
CA THR A 69 7.77 3.68 -3.35
C THR A 69 8.75 3.75 -2.18
N ASN A 70 8.58 4.72 -1.30
CA ASN A 70 9.44 4.85 -0.12
C ASN A 70 8.92 3.97 1.01
N LEU A 71 9.67 2.91 1.33
CA LEU A 71 9.34 1.97 2.41
C LEU A 71 10.37 2.02 3.53
N ALA A 72 11.17 3.06 3.63
CA ALA A 72 12.23 3.18 4.63
C ALA A 72 11.64 3.09 6.04
N GLY A 73 12.16 2.16 6.85
CA GLY A 73 11.67 1.94 8.21
C GLY A 73 10.28 1.34 8.32
N ALA A 74 9.65 0.95 7.22
CA ALA A 74 8.35 0.28 7.26
C ALA A 74 8.50 -1.17 7.74
N ARG A 75 7.45 -1.68 8.33
CA ARG A 75 7.42 -3.07 8.82
C ARG A 75 6.65 -3.98 7.90
#